data_d2ce59daeb85f9819db141e2acb62a03
#
_entry.id   d2ce59daeb85f9819db141e2acb62a03
#
_cell.length_a   1.000
_cell.length_b   1.000
_cell.length_c   1.000
_cell.angle_alpha   90.00
_cell.angle_beta   90.00
_cell.angle_gamma   90.00
#
_symmetry.space_group_name_H-M   'P 1'
#
loop_
_entity.id
_entity.type
_entity.pdbx_description
1 polymer ?
#
loop_
_entity_poly.entity_id
_entity_poly.type
_entity_poly.pdbx_seq_one_letter_code
_entity_poly.pdbx_strand_id
1 'polypeptide(L)'
;EELRKGQEFIEAVKEITCGDYRPKPVLVIKSGRTSAGAQAAASHTGSLAGTEGVYDAIFVQSGIIRVASIDELFDFATAFAYKNESELGKMRRKVPAGNRVAIVTNAGGPGIVATDMTMFSGLELARFKEETIETLASHLPSTANLHNPVDIIGDASIDRYENALGAVIRDEGVDGALVILTPQSMTDVLGTAEAIARIARRSFKPIMCCFMGVIDVSLGVKYLQERGIPVFKFPENAAKAF
;
A
#
# COMPACT_ATOMS: atom_id res chain seq x y z
N GLU A 1 14.31 17.69 14.59
CA GLU A 1 13.85 18.62 15.63
C GLU A 1 14.03 20.08 15.20
N GLU A 2 15.18 20.48 14.69
CA GLU A 2 15.41 21.82 14.15
C GLU A 2 16.13 21.74 12.80
N LEU A 3 15.73 22.62 11.86
CA LEU A 3 16.39 22.78 10.56
C LEU A 3 16.98 24.19 10.49
N ARG A 4 18.30 24.32 10.58
CA ARG A 4 18.99 25.62 10.65
C ARG A 4 19.26 26.25 9.27
N LYS A 5 19.40 25.40 8.23
CA LYS A 5 19.79 25.81 6.89
C LYS A 5 18.75 25.31 5.87
N GLY A 6 17.57 25.93 5.88
CA GLY A 6 16.43 25.48 5.08
C GLY A 6 16.72 25.43 3.59
N GLN A 7 17.37 26.45 3.03
CA GLN A 7 17.66 26.50 1.59
C GLN A 7 18.66 25.40 1.16
N GLU A 8 19.77 25.25 1.90
CA GLU A 8 20.76 24.20 1.62
C GLU A 8 20.15 22.80 1.74
N PHE A 9 19.24 22.62 2.72
CA PHE A 9 18.50 21.37 2.87
C PHE A 9 17.58 21.09 1.67
N ILE A 10 16.82 22.08 1.20
CA ILE A 10 15.94 21.94 0.03
C ILE A 10 16.76 21.53 -1.19
N GLU A 11 17.90 22.19 -1.44
CA GLU A 11 18.78 21.90 -2.58
C GLU A 11 19.32 20.46 -2.52
N ALA A 12 19.89 20.07 -1.38
CA ALA A 12 20.44 18.74 -1.18
C ALA A 12 19.39 17.62 -1.30
N VAL A 13 18.17 17.86 -0.77
CA VAL A 13 17.10 16.85 -0.86
C VAL A 13 16.52 16.79 -2.28
N LYS A 14 16.40 17.91 -2.99
CA LYS A 14 15.98 17.91 -4.40
C LYS A 14 16.88 17.06 -5.29
N GLU A 15 18.19 17.07 -5.07
CA GLU A 15 19.11 16.20 -5.80
C GLU A 15 18.76 14.71 -5.61
N ILE A 16 18.23 14.34 -4.43
CA ILE A 16 17.84 12.96 -4.12
C ILE A 16 16.44 12.64 -4.67
N THR A 17 15.48 13.56 -4.51
CA THR A 17 14.06 13.31 -4.81
C THR A 17 13.68 13.56 -6.26
N CYS A 18 14.37 14.52 -6.92
CA CYS A 18 14.05 14.98 -8.27
C CYS A 18 15.24 14.95 -9.23
N GLY A 19 16.43 14.52 -8.77
CA GLY A 19 17.63 14.50 -9.60
C GLY A 19 17.56 13.48 -10.75
N ASP A 20 18.38 13.70 -11.79
CA ASP A 20 18.41 12.87 -13.01
C ASP A 20 18.83 11.42 -12.76
N TYR A 21 19.47 11.15 -11.62
CA TYR A 21 19.96 9.83 -11.23
C TYR A 21 19.01 9.12 -10.27
N ARG A 22 18.00 8.42 -10.84
CA ARG A 22 17.08 7.52 -10.10
C ARG A 22 16.53 8.16 -8.83
N PRO A 23 15.54 9.01 -8.92
CA PRO A 23 14.95 9.69 -7.77
C PRO A 23 14.54 8.69 -6.68
N LYS A 24 14.84 9.02 -5.43
CA LYS A 24 14.51 8.21 -4.26
C LYS A 24 13.46 8.93 -3.42
N PRO A 25 12.42 8.24 -2.95
CA PRO A 25 11.51 8.81 -1.98
C PRO A 25 12.26 9.12 -0.68
N VAL A 26 11.99 10.28 -0.10
CA VAL A 26 12.48 10.68 1.22
C VAL A 26 11.28 10.83 2.14
N LEU A 27 11.21 9.97 3.16
CA LEU A 27 10.15 9.98 4.16
C LEU A 27 10.66 10.68 5.42
N VAL A 28 9.87 11.60 5.96
CA VAL A 28 10.24 12.34 7.17
C VAL A 28 9.10 12.36 8.16
N ILE A 29 9.41 12.00 9.40
CA ILE A 29 8.59 12.30 10.55
C ILE A 29 9.18 13.51 11.27
N LYS A 30 8.39 14.57 11.43
CA LYS A 30 8.77 15.79 12.19
C LYS A 30 7.89 15.88 13.43
N SER A 31 8.47 15.65 14.59
CA SER A 31 7.81 15.80 15.88
C SER A 31 7.72 17.26 16.32
N GLY A 32 6.97 17.52 17.39
CA GLY A 32 6.80 18.87 17.92
C GLY A 32 5.80 19.73 17.14
N ARG A 33 4.75 19.11 16.59
CA ARG A 33 3.69 19.77 15.79
C ARG A 33 2.69 20.58 16.63
N THR A 34 2.49 20.18 17.86
CA THR A 34 1.61 20.88 18.82
C THR A 34 2.43 21.74 19.77
N SER A 35 1.81 22.72 20.44
CA SER A 35 2.49 23.52 21.46
C SER A 35 3.16 22.68 22.54
N ALA A 36 2.47 21.65 23.03
CA ALA A 36 3.02 20.73 24.01
C ALA A 36 4.18 19.91 23.46
N GLY A 37 4.06 19.41 22.23
CA GLY A 37 5.14 18.68 21.56
C GLY A 37 6.35 19.55 21.25
N ALA A 38 6.15 20.82 20.88
CA ALA A 38 7.23 21.78 20.65
C ALA A 38 7.97 22.10 21.97
N GLN A 39 7.24 22.24 23.08
CA GLN A 39 7.85 22.44 24.40
C GLN A 39 8.67 21.21 24.84
N ALA A 40 8.17 20.01 24.61
CA ALA A 40 8.91 18.78 24.88
C ALA A 40 10.18 18.68 24.03
N ALA A 41 10.11 18.98 22.73
CA ALA A 41 11.25 19.01 21.83
C ALA A 41 12.30 20.05 22.25
N ALA A 42 11.86 21.26 22.62
CA ALA A 42 12.75 22.32 23.12
C ALA A 42 13.48 21.91 24.41
N SER A 43 12.80 21.22 25.31
CA SER A 43 13.41 20.69 26.55
C SER A 43 14.45 19.60 26.25
N HIS A 44 14.28 18.85 25.17
CA HIS A 44 15.18 17.77 24.77
C HIS A 44 16.41 18.27 24.01
N THR A 45 16.25 19.26 23.13
CA THR A 45 17.32 19.73 22.22
C THR A 45 17.90 21.11 22.58
N GLY A 46 17.25 21.84 23.50
CA GLY A 46 17.64 23.20 23.84
C GLY A 46 17.36 24.24 22.75
N SER A 47 16.66 23.87 21.67
CA SER A 47 16.32 24.76 20.57
C SER A 47 14.79 24.95 20.40
N LEU A 48 14.40 26.16 20.00
CA LEU A 48 13.01 26.45 19.66
C LEU A 48 12.69 25.82 18.31
N ALA A 49 11.65 24.99 18.26
CA ALA A 49 11.15 24.46 17.01
C ALA A 49 10.64 25.60 16.13
N GLY A 50 11.04 25.61 14.84
CA GLY A 50 10.47 26.51 13.85
C GLY A 50 8.96 26.27 13.65
N THR A 51 8.27 27.23 13.01
CA THR A 51 6.84 27.14 12.76
C THR A 51 6.49 25.99 11.82
N GLU A 52 5.41 25.27 12.09
CA GLU A 52 4.95 24.12 11.29
C GLU A 52 4.80 24.45 9.79
N GLY A 53 4.21 25.61 9.47
CA GLY A 53 4.02 26.02 8.07
C GLY A 53 5.34 26.18 7.29
N VAL A 54 6.43 26.57 7.96
CA VAL A 54 7.76 26.65 7.33
C VAL A 54 8.29 25.24 7.00
N TYR A 55 8.13 24.29 7.92
CA TYR A 55 8.51 22.90 7.64
C TYR A 55 7.70 22.28 6.53
N ASP A 56 6.36 22.49 6.50
CA ASP A 56 5.51 22.00 5.44
C ASP A 56 5.94 22.57 4.07
N ALA A 57 6.22 23.88 4.01
CA ALA A 57 6.71 24.50 2.78
C ALA A 57 8.06 23.92 2.32
N ILE A 58 8.99 23.71 3.24
CA ILE A 58 10.30 23.11 2.94
C ILE A 58 10.13 21.67 2.41
N PHE A 59 9.29 20.88 3.05
CA PHE A 59 9.07 19.47 2.66
C PHE A 59 8.41 19.38 1.29
N VAL A 60 7.38 20.19 1.03
CA VAL A 60 6.74 20.25 -0.29
C VAL A 60 7.74 20.69 -1.36
N GLN A 61 8.52 21.74 -1.12
CA GLN A 61 9.51 22.24 -2.08
C GLN A 61 10.62 21.23 -2.38
N SER A 62 11.00 20.43 -1.40
CA SER A 62 12.08 19.43 -1.54
C SER A 62 11.60 18.04 -1.99
N GLY A 63 10.30 17.86 -2.25
CA GLY A 63 9.74 16.57 -2.65
C GLY A 63 9.77 15.51 -1.55
N ILE A 64 9.79 15.95 -0.28
CA ILE A 64 9.71 15.07 0.89
C ILE A 64 8.26 14.65 1.12
N ILE A 65 8.08 13.39 1.42
CA ILE A 65 6.82 12.85 1.92
C ILE A 65 6.84 12.91 3.44
N ARG A 66 6.02 13.81 4.00
CA ARG A 66 5.86 13.92 5.44
C ARG A 66 4.87 12.86 5.94
N VAL A 67 5.27 12.10 6.96
CA VAL A 67 4.45 11.10 7.61
C VAL A 67 4.05 11.53 9.03
N ALA A 68 2.89 11.06 9.50
CA ALA A 68 2.29 11.49 10.76
C ALA A 68 2.68 10.61 11.95
N SER A 69 3.04 9.35 11.72
CA SER A 69 3.37 8.37 12.75
C SER A 69 4.54 7.46 12.34
N ILE A 70 5.09 6.75 13.33
CA ILE A 70 6.14 5.74 13.09
C ILE A 70 5.58 4.59 12.26
N ASP A 71 4.35 4.15 12.51
CA ASP A 71 3.70 3.10 11.73
C ASP A 71 3.59 3.52 10.26
N GLU A 72 3.13 4.75 9.99
CA GLU A 72 3.04 5.29 8.64
C GLU A 72 4.41 5.40 7.95
N LEU A 73 5.47 5.74 8.72
CA LEU A 73 6.83 5.76 8.19
C LEU A 73 7.26 4.39 7.66
N PHE A 74 7.01 3.33 8.43
CA PHE A 74 7.34 1.96 8.02
C PHE A 74 6.43 1.43 6.93
N ASP A 75 5.14 1.75 6.96
CA ASP A 75 4.18 1.36 5.93
C ASP A 75 4.59 1.95 4.56
N PHE A 76 4.88 3.25 4.50
CA PHE A 76 5.32 3.89 3.27
C PHE A 76 6.70 3.39 2.81
N ALA A 77 7.63 3.18 3.75
CA ALA A 77 8.92 2.58 3.43
C ALA A 77 8.75 1.18 2.82
N THR A 78 7.82 0.38 3.34
CA THR A 78 7.49 -0.95 2.84
C THR A 78 6.92 -0.87 1.41
N ALA A 79 5.98 0.06 1.15
CA ALA A 79 5.43 0.27 -0.19
C ALA A 79 6.51 0.70 -1.19
N PHE A 80 7.35 1.68 -0.84
CA PHE A 80 8.43 2.16 -1.71
C PHE A 80 9.56 1.15 -1.92
N ALA A 81 9.77 0.24 -0.98
CA ALA A 81 10.73 -0.85 -1.11
C ALA A 81 10.24 -1.96 -2.04
N TYR A 82 8.97 -1.92 -2.45
CA TYR A 82 8.37 -2.96 -3.28
C TYR A 82 9.15 -3.17 -4.57
N LYS A 83 9.83 -4.29 -4.62
CA LYS A 83 10.51 -4.80 -5.81
C LYS A 83 10.13 -6.25 -5.97
N ASN A 84 9.66 -6.60 -7.14
CA ASN A 84 9.37 -7.98 -7.46
C ASN A 84 10.29 -8.46 -8.59
N GLU A 85 10.75 -9.70 -8.49
CA GLU A 85 11.48 -10.36 -9.55
C GLU A 85 10.53 -10.64 -10.71
N SER A 86 10.86 -10.09 -11.89
CA SER A 86 10.12 -10.40 -13.11
C SER A 86 10.43 -11.81 -13.59
N GLU A 87 9.62 -12.37 -14.49
CA GLU A 87 9.87 -13.67 -15.13
C GLU A 87 11.26 -13.74 -15.82
N LEU A 88 11.85 -12.60 -16.14
CA LEU A 88 13.18 -12.47 -16.72
C LEU A 88 14.30 -12.35 -15.67
N GLY A 89 14.04 -12.61 -14.38
CA GLY A 89 15.02 -12.52 -13.30
C GLY A 89 15.47 -11.10 -12.94
N LYS A 90 14.79 -10.06 -13.44
CA LYS A 90 15.13 -8.66 -13.17
C LYS A 90 14.27 -8.12 -12.02
N MET A 91 14.92 -7.56 -11.00
CA MET A 91 14.24 -6.81 -9.95
C MET A 91 13.65 -5.50 -10.51
N ARG A 92 12.34 -5.36 -10.44
CA ARG A 92 11.62 -4.15 -10.87
C ARG A 92 10.85 -3.55 -9.70
N ARG A 93 10.96 -2.23 -9.55
CA ARG A 93 10.07 -1.49 -8.65
C ARG A 93 8.66 -1.51 -9.22
N LYS A 94 7.67 -1.77 -8.39
CA LYS A 94 6.26 -1.73 -8.74
C LYS A 94 5.69 -0.40 -8.26
N VAL A 95 5.39 0.48 -9.19
CA VAL A 95 4.75 1.77 -8.93
C VAL A 95 3.45 1.80 -9.73
N PRO A 96 2.32 2.23 -9.17
CA PRO A 96 1.08 2.36 -9.92
C PRO A 96 1.23 3.40 -11.04
N ALA A 97 0.58 3.16 -12.17
CA ALA A 97 0.56 4.09 -13.30
C ALA A 97 -0.46 5.22 -13.12
N GLY A 98 -1.40 5.05 -12.21
CA GLY A 98 -2.45 5.98 -11.86
C GLY A 98 -2.96 5.71 -10.44
N ASN A 99 -4.16 6.18 -10.14
CA ASN A 99 -4.76 6.16 -8.80
C ASN A 99 -5.96 5.20 -8.66
N ARG A 100 -6.22 4.33 -9.65
CA ARG A 100 -7.38 3.44 -9.68
C ARG A 100 -7.04 2.08 -9.04
N VAL A 101 -7.61 1.82 -7.87
CA VAL A 101 -7.32 0.64 -7.05
C VAL A 101 -8.44 -0.38 -7.15
N ALA A 102 -8.09 -1.66 -7.38
CA ALA A 102 -8.99 -2.78 -7.20
C ALA A 102 -8.79 -3.39 -5.81
N ILE A 103 -9.87 -3.71 -5.13
CA ILE A 103 -9.85 -4.37 -3.82
C ILE A 103 -10.46 -5.76 -3.98
N VAL A 104 -9.72 -6.80 -3.58
CA VAL A 104 -10.19 -8.19 -3.51
C VAL A 104 -10.15 -8.62 -2.05
N THR A 105 -11.28 -9.07 -1.52
CA THR A 105 -11.43 -9.42 -0.11
C THR A 105 -12.31 -10.64 0.08
N ASN A 106 -12.05 -11.45 1.11
CA ASN A 106 -12.96 -12.48 1.58
C ASN A 106 -13.81 -12.03 2.78
N ALA A 107 -13.77 -10.74 3.11
CA ALA A 107 -14.48 -10.19 4.25
C ALA A 107 -15.02 -8.78 3.94
N GLY A 108 -16.33 -8.62 3.94
CA GLY A 108 -17.00 -7.37 3.57
C GLY A 108 -16.61 -6.18 4.45
N GLY A 109 -16.55 -6.35 5.78
CA GLY A 109 -16.16 -5.28 6.71
C GLY A 109 -14.80 -4.65 6.41
N PRO A 110 -13.71 -5.42 6.38
CA PRO A 110 -12.40 -4.92 5.96
C PRO A 110 -12.38 -4.33 4.55
N GLY A 111 -13.17 -4.86 3.61
CA GLY A 111 -13.33 -4.31 2.27
C GLY A 111 -13.93 -2.90 2.28
N ILE A 112 -14.94 -2.65 3.12
CA ILE A 112 -15.55 -1.32 3.28
C ILE A 112 -14.54 -0.33 3.88
N VAL A 113 -13.82 -0.73 4.93
CA VAL A 113 -12.77 0.12 5.56
C VAL A 113 -11.68 0.48 4.54
N ALA A 114 -11.24 -0.48 3.73
CA ALA A 114 -10.29 -0.23 2.66
C ALA A 114 -10.83 0.75 1.60
N THR A 115 -12.12 0.61 1.26
CA THR A 115 -12.80 1.49 0.31
C THR A 115 -12.81 2.94 0.81
N ASP A 116 -13.24 3.17 2.05
CA ASP A 116 -13.29 4.50 2.63
C ASP A 116 -11.90 5.14 2.67
N MET A 117 -10.88 4.39 3.10
CA MET A 117 -9.52 4.90 3.16
C MET A 117 -8.94 5.16 1.77
N THR A 118 -9.24 4.32 0.77
CA THR A 118 -8.86 4.56 -0.63
C THR A 118 -9.36 5.92 -1.10
N MET A 119 -10.62 6.22 -0.86
CA MET A 119 -11.22 7.52 -1.23
C MET A 119 -10.64 8.69 -0.41
N PHE A 120 -10.45 8.53 0.89
CA PHE A 120 -9.84 9.57 1.74
C PHE A 120 -8.39 9.87 1.39
N SER A 121 -7.68 8.91 0.82
CA SER A 121 -6.29 9.08 0.36
C SER A 121 -6.17 9.72 -1.02
N GLY A 122 -7.29 10.11 -1.67
CA GLY A 122 -7.28 10.70 -3.00
C GLY A 122 -7.12 9.70 -4.14
N LEU A 123 -7.27 8.42 -3.83
CA LEU A 123 -7.32 7.34 -4.81
C LEU A 123 -8.76 7.14 -5.30
N GLU A 124 -8.93 6.32 -6.32
CA GLU A 124 -10.23 5.98 -6.90
C GLU A 124 -10.44 4.47 -6.88
N LEU A 125 -11.67 4.04 -6.62
CA LEU A 125 -12.04 2.66 -6.87
C LEU A 125 -12.11 2.41 -8.38
N ALA A 126 -11.32 1.45 -8.85
CA ALA A 126 -11.33 1.05 -10.25
C ALA A 126 -12.71 0.55 -10.67
N ARG A 127 -13.19 1.00 -11.84
CA ARG A 127 -14.38 0.45 -12.49
C ARG A 127 -13.94 -0.62 -13.47
N PHE A 128 -14.47 -1.82 -13.30
CA PHE A 128 -14.12 -2.96 -14.16
C PHE A 128 -14.86 -2.92 -15.48
N LYS A 129 -14.19 -3.40 -16.52
CA LYS A 129 -14.81 -3.67 -17.81
C LYS A 129 -15.78 -4.86 -17.70
N GLU A 130 -16.77 -4.91 -18.61
CA GLU A 130 -17.76 -6.02 -18.66
C GLU A 130 -17.08 -7.39 -18.74
N GLU A 131 -16.05 -7.52 -19.56
CA GLU A 131 -15.26 -8.76 -19.70
C GLU A 131 -14.63 -9.23 -18.38
N THR A 132 -14.25 -8.29 -17.53
CA THR A 132 -13.71 -8.59 -16.19
C THR A 132 -14.81 -9.09 -15.28
N ILE A 133 -15.98 -8.44 -15.30
CA ILE A 133 -17.17 -8.84 -14.52
C ILE A 133 -17.64 -10.23 -14.96
N GLU A 134 -17.74 -10.52 -16.26
CA GLU A 134 -18.08 -11.83 -16.81
C GLU A 134 -17.08 -12.92 -16.36
N THR A 135 -15.78 -12.58 -16.38
CA THR A 135 -14.72 -13.48 -15.89
C THR A 135 -14.90 -13.77 -14.40
N LEU A 136 -15.16 -12.75 -13.58
CA LEU A 136 -15.45 -12.91 -12.16
C LEU A 136 -16.70 -13.79 -11.94
N ALA A 137 -17.77 -13.52 -12.67
CA ALA A 137 -19.03 -14.27 -12.58
C ALA A 137 -18.86 -15.76 -12.91
N SER A 138 -17.96 -16.10 -13.82
CA SER A 138 -17.70 -17.49 -14.21
C SER A 138 -16.92 -18.31 -13.18
N HIS A 139 -16.22 -17.64 -12.24
CA HIS A 139 -15.33 -18.29 -11.26
C HIS A 139 -15.76 -18.10 -9.81
N LEU A 140 -16.63 -17.13 -9.54
CA LEU A 140 -17.06 -16.82 -8.18
C LEU A 140 -18.50 -17.31 -7.93
N PRO A 141 -18.86 -17.62 -6.67
CA PRO A 141 -20.21 -18.00 -6.34
C PRO A 141 -21.19 -16.85 -6.59
N SER A 142 -22.46 -17.16 -6.84
CA SER A 142 -23.51 -16.17 -7.10
C SER A 142 -23.76 -15.18 -5.96
N THR A 143 -23.26 -15.48 -4.76
CA THR A 143 -23.32 -14.63 -3.57
C THR A 143 -22.16 -13.64 -3.49
N ALA A 144 -21.13 -13.78 -4.34
CA ALA A 144 -20.00 -12.86 -4.39
C ALA A 144 -20.39 -11.48 -4.93
N ASN A 145 -19.72 -10.43 -4.46
CA ASN A 145 -19.80 -9.13 -5.10
C ASN A 145 -18.75 -9.04 -6.23
N LEU A 146 -19.20 -8.87 -7.45
CA LEU A 146 -18.35 -8.81 -8.64
C LEU A 146 -17.84 -7.40 -8.95
N HIS A 147 -18.39 -6.39 -8.29
CA HIS A 147 -17.93 -5.01 -8.39
C HIS A 147 -16.90 -4.69 -7.32
N ASN A 148 -16.20 -3.58 -7.48
CA ASN A 148 -15.15 -3.16 -6.56
C ASN A 148 -15.75 -2.51 -5.28
N PRO A 149 -15.43 -3.02 -4.08
CA PRO A 149 -14.55 -4.15 -3.77
C PRO A 149 -15.15 -5.51 -4.17
N VAL A 150 -14.33 -6.38 -4.78
CA VAL A 150 -14.73 -7.76 -5.10
C VAL A 150 -14.73 -8.57 -3.80
N ASP A 151 -15.92 -8.94 -3.31
CA ASP A 151 -16.07 -9.80 -2.14
C ASP A 151 -16.23 -11.25 -2.60
N ILE A 152 -15.17 -12.06 -2.39
CA ILE A 152 -15.11 -13.46 -2.78
C ILE A 152 -15.64 -14.43 -1.73
N ILE A 153 -16.27 -13.89 -0.68
CA ILE A 153 -16.91 -14.57 0.45
C ILE A 153 -15.94 -15.30 1.39
N GLY A 154 -16.32 -15.40 2.68
CA GLY A 154 -15.47 -15.85 3.79
C GLY A 154 -14.87 -17.23 3.67
N ASP A 155 -15.54 -18.16 2.94
CA ASP A 155 -15.07 -19.52 2.67
C ASP A 155 -14.15 -19.63 1.43
N ALA A 156 -13.59 -18.50 0.99
CA ALA A 156 -12.78 -18.42 -0.22
C ALA A 156 -11.59 -19.38 -0.21
N SER A 157 -11.53 -20.24 -1.23
CA SER A 157 -10.40 -21.09 -1.54
C SER A 157 -9.28 -20.33 -2.25
N ILE A 158 -8.11 -20.95 -2.39
CA ILE A 158 -6.97 -20.42 -3.16
C ILE A 158 -7.42 -20.02 -4.58
N ASP A 159 -8.19 -20.88 -5.24
CA ASP A 159 -8.65 -20.66 -6.62
C ASP A 159 -9.51 -19.40 -6.76
N ARG A 160 -10.36 -19.09 -5.75
CA ARG A 160 -11.15 -17.84 -5.79
C ARG A 160 -10.26 -16.61 -5.72
N TYR A 161 -9.25 -16.60 -4.86
CA TYR A 161 -8.26 -15.52 -4.83
C TYR A 161 -7.49 -15.42 -6.14
N GLU A 162 -7.03 -16.54 -6.68
CA GLU A 162 -6.25 -16.55 -7.92
C GLU A 162 -7.07 -16.04 -9.10
N ASN A 163 -8.31 -16.51 -9.25
CA ASN A 163 -9.19 -16.09 -10.33
C ASN A 163 -9.60 -14.62 -10.19
N ALA A 164 -10.05 -14.20 -9.01
CA ALA A 164 -10.47 -12.82 -8.78
C ALA A 164 -9.32 -11.83 -8.98
N LEU A 165 -8.19 -12.04 -8.31
CA LEU A 165 -7.02 -11.17 -8.45
C LEU A 165 -6.48 -11.19 -9.88
N GLY A 166 -6.45 -12.38 -10.51
CA GLY A 166 -6.01 -12.53 -11.88
C GLY A 166 -6.91 -11.79 -12.89
N ALA A 167 -8.21 -11.74 -12.67
CA ALA A 167 -9.13 -11.00 -13.50
C ALA A 167 -8.94 -9.48 -13.34
N VAL A 168 -9.01 -8.98 -12.10
CA VAL A 168 -8.96 -7.53 -11.86
C VAL A 168 -7.60 -6.91 -12.20
N ILE A 169 -6.48 -7.62 -12.00
CA ILE A 169 -5.15 -7.05 -12.27
C ILE A 169 -4.87 -6.92 -13.77
N ARG A 170 -5.54 -7.72 -14.61
CA ARG A 170 -5.46 -7.61 -16.08
C ARG A 170 -6.32 -6.49 -16.65
N ASP A 171 -7.33 -6.02 -15.92
CA ASP A 171 -8.22 -4.95 -16.38
C ASP A 171 -7.43 -3.64 -16.57
N GLU A 172 -7.53 -3.03 -17.73
CA GLU A 172 -6.84 -1.77 -18.06
C GLU A 172 -7.36 -0.57 -17.24
N GLY A 173 -8.55 -0.69 -16.66
CA GLY A 173 -9.13 0.26 -15.72
C GLY A 173 -8.50 0.25 -14.34
N VAL A 174 -7.59 -0.70 -14.06
CA VAL A 174 -6.94 -0.91 -12.76
C VAL A 174 -5.48 -0.52 -12.83
N ASP A 175 -4.99 0.27 -11.88
CA ASP A 175 -3.59 0.69 -11.76
C ASP A 175 -2.83 -0.13 -10.70
N GLY A 176 -3.54 -0.81 -9.83
CA GLY A 176 -2.99 -1.76 -8.86
C GLY A 176 -4.09 -2.38 -8.00
N ALA A 177 -3.72 -3.34 -7.17
CA ALA A 177 -4.67 -4.10 -6.36
C ALA A 177 -4.28 -4.18 -4.88
N LEU A 178 -5.30 -4.13 -4.02
CA LEU A 178 -5.22 -4.45 -2.61
C LEU A 178 -5.93 -5.78 -2.37
N VAL A 179 -5.20 -6.75 -1.79
CA VAL A 179 -5.75 -8.07 -1.45
C VAL A 179 -5.87 -8.19 0.07
N ILE A 180 -7.07 -8.43 0.53
CA ILE A 180 -7.38 -8.60 1.95
C ILE A 180 -7.72 -10.05 2.22
N LEU A 181 -7.04 -10.67 3.18
CA LEU A 181 -7.33 -12.00 3.66
C LEU A 181 -7.62 -11.94 5.16
N THR A 182 -8.85 -12.36 5.52
CA THR A 182 -9.24 -12.61 6.90
C THR A 182 -9.47 -14.12 7.04
N PRO A 183 -8.56 -14.85 7.71
CA PRO A 183 -8.60 -16.30 7.69
C PRO A 183 -9.78 -16.86 8.48
N GLN A 184 -10.44 -17.84 7.90
CA GLN A 184 -11.39 -18.74 8.53
C GLN A 184 -10.72 -20.08 8.78
N SER A 185 -11.38 -21.01 9.50
CA SER A 185 -10.81 -22.34 9.84
C SER A 185 -10.36 -23.16 8.64
N MET A 186 -10.99 -22.96 7.45
CA MET A 186 -10.66 -23.65 6.20
C MET A 186 -9.69 -22.88 5.30
N THR A 187 -9.27 -21.66 5.68
CA THR A 187 -8.45 -20.81 4.81
C THR A 187 -7.01 -21.35 4.76
N ASP A 188 -6.55 -21.70 3.57
CA ASP A 188 -5.14 -21.98 3.33
C ASP A 188 -4.37 -20.65 3.11
N VAL A 189 -3.83 -20.12 4.19
CA VAL A 189 -3.10 -18.86 4.22
C VAL A 189 -1.85 -18.91 3.35
N LEU A 190 -1.08 -20.01 3.43
CA LEU A 190 0.17 -20.14 2.67
C LEU A 190 -0.11 -20.36 1.19
N GLY A 191 -1.00 -21.26 0.83
CA GLY A 191 -1.39 -21.48 -0.57
C GLY A 191 -1.96 -20.23 -1.23
N THR A 192 -2.74 -19.42 -0.49
CA THR A 192 -3.23 -18.13 -0.98
C THR A 192 -2.08 -17.13 -1.21
N ALA A 193 -1.13 -17.05 -0.30
CA ALA A 193 0.06 -16.21 -0.46
C ALA A 193 0.90 -16.63 -1.67
N GLU A 194 1.03 -17.93 -1.92
CA GLU A 194 1.71 -18.48 -3.12
C GLU A 194 1.00 -18.08 -4.42
N ALA A 195 -0.33 -18.17 -4.44
CA ALA A 195 -1.14 -17.77 -5.60
C ALA A 195 -0.97 -16.26 -5.90
N ILE A 196 -1.06 -15.41 -4.87
CA ILE A 196 -0.83 -13.97 -4.99
C ILE A 196 0.58 -13.69 -5.54
N ALA A 197 1.60 -14.35 -5.01
CA ALA A 197 2.97 -14.15 -5.45
C ALA A 197 3.19 -14.56 -6.92
N ARG A 198 2.56 -15.65 -7.38
CA ARG A 198 2.59 -16.04 -8.81
C ARG A 198 2.02 -14.96 -9.72
N ILE A 199 0.89 -14.35 -9.32
CA ILE A 199 0.26 -13.26 -10.08
C ILE A 199 1.13 -12.01 -10.03
N ALA A 200 1.60 -11.63 -8.84
CA ALA A 200 2.46 -10.46 -8.66
C ALA A 200 3.73 -10.52 -9.52
N ARG A 201 4.33 -11.69 -9.67
CA ARG A 201 5.52 -11.88 -10.52
C ARG A 201 5.26 -11.58 -12.00
N ARG A 202 4.05 -11.86 -12.48
CA ARG A 202 3.63 -11.65 -13.88
C ARG A 202 3.07 -10.25 -14.14
N SER A 203 2.58 -9.59 -13.10
CA SER A 203 1.99 -8.25 -13.22
C SER A 203 3.05 -7.15 -13.21
N PHE A 204 2.83 -6.07 -13.96
CA PHE A 204 3.56 -4.81 -13.82
C PHE A 204 2.91 -3.89 -12.79
N LYS A 205 1.63 -4.07 -12.50
CA LYS A 205 0.88 -3.30 -11.53
C LYS A 205 1.21 -3.77 -10.11
N PRO A 206 1.30 -2.86 -9.13
CA PRO A 206 1.54 -3.24 -7.74
C PRO A 206 0.36 -4.03 -7.18
N ILE A 207 0.69 -5.01 -6.35
CA ILE A 207 -0.25 -5.76 -5.53
C ILE A 207 0.22 -5.62 -4.09
N MET A 208 -0.62 -5.03 -3.26
CA MET A 208 -0.39 -4.89 -1.83
C MET A 208 -1.33 -5.82 -1.07
N CYS A 209 -0.90 -6.34 0.05
CA CYS A 209 -1.65 -7.32 0.81
C CYS A 209 -1.93 -6.85 2.23
N CYS A 210 -3.07 -7.29 2.77
CA CYS A 210 -3.42 -7.18 4.17
C CYS A 210 -3.92 -8.55 4.64
N PHE A 211 -3.10 -9.27 5.40
CA PHE A 211 -3.46 -10.55 6.00
C PHE A 211 -3.69 -10.32 7.48
N MET A 212 -4.95 -10.37 7.91
CA MET A 212 -5.35 -9.99 9.25
C MET A 212 -6.38 -10.94 9.85
N GLY A 213 -6.27 -11.20 11.15
CA GLY A 213 -7.24 -12.03 11.86
C GLY A 213 -6.68 -12.57 13.16
N VAL A 214 -7.52 -13.36 13.85
CA VAL A 214 -7.14 -14.07 15.09
C VAL A 214 -6.34 -15.34 14.79
N ILE A 215 -6.60 -15.96 13.64
CA ILE A 215 -5.85 -17.14 13.18
C ILE A 215 -4.47 -16.68 12.68
N ASP A 216 -3.45 -17.50 12.93
CA ASP A 216 -2.07 -17.20 12.55
C ASP A 216 -1.91 -17.10 11.03
N VAL A 217 -1.53 -15.92 10.57
CA VAL A 217 -1.24 -15.62 9.16
C VAL A 217 0.27 -15.52 8.87
N SER A 218 1.10 -15.76 9.86
CA SER A 218 2.55 -15.49 9.82
C SER A 218 3.28 -16.17 8.67
N LEU A 219 2.91 -17.41 8.33
CA LEU A 219 3.53 -18.16 7.22
C LEU A 219 3.27 -17.49 5.87
N GLY A 220 2.03 -17.07 5.61
CA GLY A 220 1.68 -16.37 4.37
C GLY A 220 2.31 -14.97 4.31
N VAL A 221 2.29 -14.23 5.42
CA VAL A 221 2.93 -12.91 5.52
C VAL A 221 4.43 -13.01 5.23
N LYS A 222 5.12 -13.93 5.90
CA LYS A 222 6.55 -14.17 5.69
C LYS A 222 6.84 -14.54 4.23
N TYR A 223 6.04 -15.43 3.65
CA TYR A 223 6.21 -15.87 2.26
C TYR A 223 6.12 -14.71 1.27
N LEU A 224 5.16 -13.79 1.45
CA LEU A 224 4.98 -12.60 0.63
C LEU A 224 6.14 -11.61 0.81
N GLN A 225 6.53 -11.34 2.07
CA GLN A 225 7.61 -10.41 2.40
C GLN A 225 8.96 -10.86 1.84
N GLU A 226 9.29 -12.16 1.92
CA GLU A 226 10.51 -12.72 1.33
C GLU A 226 10.57 -12.55 -0.19
N ARG A 227 9.41 -12.35 -0.84
CA ARG A 227 9.29 -12.07 -2.28
C ARG A 227 9.12 -10.58 -2.59
N GLY A 228 9.35 -9.74 -1.59
CA GLY A 228 9.27 -8.29 -1.72
C GLY A 228 7.84 -7.75 -1.92
N ILE A 229 6.79 -8.54 -1.68
CA ILE A 229 5.41 -8.09 -1.77
C ILE A 229 5.03 -7.41 -0.46
N PRO A 230 4.56 -6.15 -0.48
CA PRO A 230 4.18 -5.43 0.72
C PRO A 230 2.99 -6.08 1.42
N VAL A 231 3.14 -6.30 2.73
CA VAL A 231 2.04 -6.79 3.58
C VAL A 231 1.88 -5.82 4.74
N PHE A 232 0.66 -5.33 4.89
CA PHE A 232 0.27 -4.35 5.91
C PHE A 232 -0.58 -5.01 6.99
N LYS A 233 -0.58 -4.40 8.15
CA LYS A 233 -1.30 -4.92 9.31
C LYS A 233 -2.82 -4.79 9.15
N PHE A 234 -3.26 -3.66 8.59
CA PHE A 234 -4.68 -3.34 8.41
C PHE A 234 -4.94 -2.80 6.99
N PRO A 235 -6.16 -2.95 6.48
CA PRO A 235 -6.50 -2.53 5.12
C PRO A 235 -6.38 -1.02 4.90
N GLU A 236 -6.65 -0.20 5.93
CA GLU A 236 -6.48 1.25 5.87
C GLU A 236 -5.00 1.65 5.72
N ASN A 237 -4.07 0.91 6.34
CA ASN A 237 -2.64 1.13 6.18
C ASN A 237 -2.20 0.87 4.74
N ALA A 238 -2.67 -0.24 4.17
CA ALA A 238 -2.36 -0.60 2.79
C ALA A 238 -2.92 0.40 1.79
N ALA A 239 -4.18 0.82 1.96
CA ALA A 239 -4.82 1.81 1.09
C ALA A 239 -4.14 3.18 1.16
N LYS A 240 -3.68 3.59 2.35
CA LYS A 240 -2.97 4.87 2.54
C LYS A 240 -1.55 4.86 1.95
N ALA A 241 -0.91 3.69 1.93
CA ALA A 241 0.44 3.51 1.43
C ALA A 241 0.51 3.29 -0.10
N PHE A 242 -0.67 3.04 -0.74
CA PHE A 242 -0.81 2.85 -2.17
C PHE A 242 -0.64 4.15 -2.95
#